data_e420d8759587b9efb6e54d47404ee00c
#
_entry.id   e420d8759587b9efb6e54d47404ee00c
#
_cell.length_a   1.000
_cell.length_b   1.000
_cell.length_c   1.000
_cell.angle_alpha   90.00
_cell.angle_beta   90.00
_cell.angle_gamma   90.00
#
_symmetry.space_group_name_H-M   'P 1'
#
loop_
_entity.id
_entity.type
_entity.pdbx_description
1 polymer ?
#
loop_
_entity_poly.entity_id
_entity_poly.type
_entity_poly.pdbx_seq_one_letter_code
_entity_poly.pdbx_strand_id
1 'polypeptide(L)' 'MREVNENKKQFISLLLLADEQENMIDRYLEKGTMYVLEDNGVKAECVVTDEGNGILEIKNIAVDP' A
#
# COMPACT_ATOMS: atom_id res chain seq x y z
N MET A 1 4.68 -11.38 6.07
CA MET A 1 4.13 -10.08 5.65
C MET A 1 4.22 -9.11 6.82
N ARG A 2 4.64 -7.89 6.56
CA ARG A 2 4.92 -6.92 7.63
C ARG A 2 4.06 -5.67 7.43
N GLU A 3 3.49 -5.15 8.52
CA GLU A 3 2.78 -3.88 8.48
C GLU A 3 3.77 -2.72 8.51
N VAL A 4 3.53 -1.71 7.66
CA VAL A 4 4.36 -0.51 7.59
C VAL A 4 3.63 0.62 8.32
N ASN A 5 4.20 1.09 9.42
CA ASN A 5 3.54 2.07 10.29
C ASN A 5 4.04 3.50 10.09
N GLU A 6 5.17 3.67 9.42
CA GLU A 6 5.72 5.00 9.17
C GLU A 6 6.50 5.03 7.87
N ASN A 7 6.64 6.22 7.30
CA ASN A 7 7.35 6.44 6.05
C ASN A 7 6.90 5.48 4.94
N LYS A 8 5.58 5.41 4.78
CA LYS A 8 4.97 4.50 3.79
C LYS A 8 5.41 4.83 2.36
N LYS A 9 5.72 6.09 2.08
CA LYS A 9 6.14 6.53 0.75
C LYS A 9 7.55 6.07 0.38
N GLN A 10 8.27 5.44 1.29
CA GLN A 10 9.53 4.80 0.92
C GLN A 10 9.33 3.75 -0.17
N PHE A 11 8.12 3.22 -0.28
CA PHE A 11 7.75 2.21 -1.29
C PHE A 11 6.98 2.81 -2.47
N ILE A 12 7.15 4.12 -2.73
CA ILE A 12 6.35 4.83 -3.75
C ILE A 12 6.49 4.21 -5.14
N SER A 13 7.67 3.70 -5.48
CA SER A 13 7.89 3.07 -6.79
C SER A 13 6.96 1.89 -7.00
N LEU A 14 6.76 1.10 -5.95
CA LEU A 14 5.89 -0.07 -5.99
C LEU A 14 4.42 0.35 -6.03
N LEU A 15 4.06 1.36 -5.22
CA LEU A 15 2.70 1.89 -5.20
C LEU A 15 2.28 2.44 -6.57
N LEU A 16 3.20 3.08 -7.28
CA LEU A 16 2.91 3.65 -8.59
C LEU A 16 2.69 2.61 -9.68
N LEU A 17 3.09 1.36 -9.46
CA LEU A 17 2.79 0.27 -10.40
C LEU A 17 1.29 0.01 -10.50
N ALA A 18 0.57 0.17 -9.40
CA ALA A 18 -0.87 -0.09 -9.35
C ALA A 18 -1.70 1.16 -9.55
N ASP A 19 -1.18 2.32 -9.18
CA ASP A 19 -1.88 3.60 -9.30
C ASP A 19 -0.88 4.67 -9.72
N GLU A 20 -1.02 5.16 -10.94
CA GLU A 20 -0.06 6.09 -11.54
C GLU A 20 -0.14 7.51 -10.99
N GLN A 21 -1.18 7.81 -10.19
CA GLN A 21 -1.40 9.15 -9.67
C GLN A 21 -1.01 9.24 -8.20
N GLU A 22 0.15 9.81 -7.94
CA GLU A 22 0.66 9.94 -6.58
C GLU A 22 -0.29 10.72 -5.66
N ASN A 23 -0.97 11.73 -6.18
CA ASN A 23 -1.93 12.50 -5.40
C ASN A 23 -3.10 11.63 -4.92
N MET A 24 -3.48 10.63 -5.70
CA MET A 24 -4.52 9.68 -5.28
C MET A 24 -3.99 8.74 -4.20
N ILE A 25 -2.74 8.28 -4.37
CA ILE A 25 -2.08 7.45 -3.38
C ILE A 25 -2.04 8.17 -2.03
N ASP A 26 -1.68 9.45 -2.03
CA ASP A 26 -1.62 10.26 -0.81
C ASP A 26 -2.95 10.28 -0.06
N ARG A 27 -4.06 10.22 -0.78
CA ARG A 27 -5.39 10.28 -0.16
C ARG A 27 -5.71 9.08 0.71
N TYR A 28 -5.28 7.88 0.30
CA TYR A 28 -5.62 6.67 1.06
C TYR A 28 -4.46 6.12 1.88
N LEU A 29 -3.23 6.52 1.57
CA LEU A 29 -2.04 5.95 2.22
C LEU A 29 -1.98 6.28 3.71
N GLU A 30 -2.31 7.50 4.08
CA GLU A 30 -2.31 7.94 5.49
C GLU A 30 -3.37 7.21 6.30
N LYS A 31 -4.55 7.06 5.74
CA LYS A 31 -5.70 6.44 6.43
C LYS A 31 -5.61 4.92 6.45
N GLY A 32 -5.00 4.36 5.41
CA GLY A 32 -4.97 2.92 5.20
C GLY A 32 -3.94 2.21 6.03
N THR A 33 -4.03 0.90 6.02
CA THR A 33 -3.01 0.02 6.58
C THR A 33 -2.21 -0.55 5.42
N MET A 34 -0.89 -0.41 5.47
CA MET A 34 -0.01 -0.90 4.42
C MET A 34 0.74 -2.13 4.91
N TYR A 35 0.76 -3.14 4.06
CA TYR A 35 1.52 -4.38 4.30
C TYR A 35 2.52 -4.58 3.17
N VAL A 36 3.69 -5.10 3.49
CA VAL A 36 4.71 -5.46 2.50
C VAL A 36 5.14 -6.91 2.70
N LEU A 37 5.49 -7.55 1.61
CA LEU A 37 6.08 -8.88 1.62
C LEU A 37 7.56 -8.72 1.32
N GLU A 38 8.40 -9.17 2.26
CA GLU A 38 9.85 -9.09 2.12
C GLU A 38 10.45 -10.48 1.90
N ASP A 39 11.29 -10.59 0.88
CA ASP A 39 12.06 -11.79 0.57
C ASP A 39 13.28 -11.31 -0.21
N ASN A 40 14.38 -11.03 0.49
CA ASN A 40 15.56 -10.37 -0.07
C ASN A 40 15.17 -9.02 -0.68
N GLY A 41 14.52 -8.18 0.14
CA GLY A 41 13.95 -6.90 -0.26
C GLY A 41 12.44 -6.99 -0.41
N VAL A 42 11.78 -5.86 -0.58
CA VAL A 42 10.33 -5.81 -0.70
C VAL A 42 9.90 -6.24 -2.09
N LYS A 43 9.07 -7.27 -2.17
CA LYS A 43 8.61 -7.87 -3.42
C LYS A 43 7.17 -7.53 -3.75
N ALA A 44 6.36 -7.16 -2.76
CA ALA A 44 4.95 -6.86 -2.96
C ALA A 44 4.45 -5.94 -1.85
N GLU A 45 3.36 -5.25 -2.12
CA GLU A 45 2.69 -4.40 -1.14
C GLU A 45 1.18 -4.45 -1.34
N CYS A 46 0.43 -4.11 -0.28
CA CYS A 46 -0.98 -3.78 -0.43
C CYS A 46 -1.35 -2.71 0.59
N VAL A 47 -2.35 -1.90 0.24
CA VAL A 47 -2.92 -0.90 1.13
C VAL A 47 -4.41 -1.17 1.24
N VAL A 48 -4.88 -1.27 2.47
CA VAL A 48 -6.27 -1.60 2.79
C VAL A 48 -6.85 -0.47 3.63
N THR A 49 -8.07 -0.03 3.29
CA THR A 49 -8.79 0.95 4.10
C THR A 49 -10.01 0.30 4.73
N ASP A 50 -10.37 0.80 5.93
CA ASP A 50 -11.59 0.40 6.62
C ASP A 50 -12.69 1.37 6.18
N GLU A 51 -13.68 0.85 5.47
CA GLU A 51 -14.80 1.64 4.95
C GLU A 51 -15.99 1.68 5.91
N GLY A 52 -15.86 1.07 7.10
CA GLY A 52 -16.92 1.01 8.09
C GLY A 52 -17.79 -0.22 7.91
N ASN A 53 -18.58 -0.53 8.94
CA ASN A 53 -19.52 -1.66 8.93
C ASN A 53 -18.87 -3.01 8.60
N GLY A 54 -17.60 -3.18 8.98
CA GLY A 54 -16.88 -4.42 8.72
C GLY A 54 -16.40 -4.58 7.28
N ILE A 55 -16.48 -3.51 6.47
CA ILE A 55 -16.05 -3.55 5.07
C ILE A 55 -14.61 -3.03 4.96
N LEU A 56 -13.76 -3.82 4.34
CA LEU A 56 -12.38 -3.43 4.02
C LEU A 56 -12.23 -3.34 2.51
N GLU A 57 -11.49 -2.35 2.05
CA GLU A 57 -11.25 -2.15 0.62
C GLU A 57 -9.76 -2.14 0.33
N ILE A 58 -9.35 -2.89 -0.69
CA ILE A 58 -7.97 -2.87 -1.17
C ILE A 58 -7.83 -1.68 -2.12
N LYS A 59 -7.04 -0.69 -1.72
CA LYS A 59 -6.81 0.52 -2.51
C LYS A 59 -5.63 0.40 -3.46
N ASN A 60 -4.67 -0.45 -3.11
CA ASN A 60 -3.45 -0.61 -3.91
C ASN A 60 -2.90 -2.00 -3.63
N ILE A 61 -2.51 -2.69 -4.66
CA ILE A 61 -1.81 -3.96 -4.53
C ILE A 61 -0.86 -4.11 -5.72
N ALA A 62 0.40 -4.36 -5.44
CA ALA A 62 1.41 -4.47 -6.49
C ALA A 62 2.45 -5.49 -6.12
N VAL A 63 2.98 -6.13 -7.14
CA VAL A 63 4.08 -7.11 -7.02
C VAL A 63 5.21 -6.62 -7.90
N ASP A 64 6.42 -6.64 -7.37
CA ASP A 64 7.63 -6.25 -8.11
C ASP A 64 7.84 -7.25 -9.26
N PRO A 65 7.86 -6.79 -10.51
CA PRO A 65 8.00 -7.67 -11.66
C PRO A 65 9.35 -8.36 -11.75
#